data_1c52a9dc193a24cb2886828383bae543
#
_entry.id   1c52a9dc193a24cb2886828383bae543
#
_cell.length_a   1.000
_cell.length_b   1.000
_cell.length_c   1.000
_cell.angle_alpha   90.00
_cell.angle_beta   90.00
_cell.angle_gamma   90.00
#
_symmetry.space_group_name_H-M   'P 1'
#
loop_
_entity.id
_entity.type
_entity.pdbx_description
1 polymer ?
#
loop_
_entity_poly.entity_id
_entity_poly.type
_entity_poly.pdbx_seq_one_letter_code
_entity_poly.pdbx_strand_id
1 'polypeptide(L)'
;PPPRVRPEPPRAIPPPHGHGRERAGAAHAARRPRPAVGPPRPPYTRSVYDLAPLARFGGLLATDLRDVTSDPEALESSGFWAVAADFEGRLTCARFGDVRPDPVPAPVPGRWRGPAAGDWTSSLDREAYTAGVRRIRAYIAAGEVYQANLCRVLSAPLPAGTADVDALTALLARGNPAPYAGTIRLPAHGVEIATASPELYLRRDGATVESGPIKGTGRTPEDLLEKDHAENVMIVDLVRNDLGRVCATGSVTVPRLCAVEPHPGLVHLVSTVRGELGPGEGWPGLLAATFPPGSVTGAPKSSALRIIGELETAPRGPYCGGIGWVDADRRTGELAVGIRTFWIDRREHRGVLRFGTGAGITWGSDPEREWEETELKAARLLAVASGLYEASGSGRTI
;
A
#
# COMPACT_ATOMS: atom_id res chain seq x y z
N PRO A 1 36.86 -37.29 -16.26
CA PRO A 1 36.65 -35.86 -16.30
C PRO A 1 37.98 -35.13 -16.20
N PRO A 2 38.29 -34.20 -17.13
CA PRO A 2 39.55 -33.47 -17.13
C PRO A 2 39.51 -32.28 -16.16
N PRO A 3 40.66 -31.73 -15.72
CA PRO A 3 40.78 -30.73 -14.70
C PRO A 3 40.43 -29.32 -15.21
N ARG A 4 39.83 -28.53 -14.33
CA ARG A 4 39.46 -27.14 -14.59
C ARG A 4 40.66 -26.21 -14.54
N VAL A 5 40.89 -25.44 -15.61
CA VAL A 5 41.87 -24.39 -15.74
C VAL A 5 41.28 -23.09 -15.13
N ARG A 6 42.03 -22.43 -14.25
CA ARG A 6 41.73 -21.10 -13.72
C ARG A 6 42.23 -20.03 -14.67
N PRO A 7 41.52 -18.93 -14.93
CA PRO A 7 42.09 -17.80 -15.65
C PRO A 7 42.93 -16.88 -14.74
N GLU A 8 44.06 -16.42 -15.29
CA GLU A 8 44.98 -15.43 -14.67
C GLU A 8 44.39 -13.99 -14.70
N PRO A 9 44.76 -13.13 -13.75
CA PRO A 9 44.37 -11.75 -13.73
C PRO A 9 45.19 -10.88 -14.71
N PRO A 10 44.60 -9.77 -15.24
CA PRO A 10 45.33 -8.91 -16.19
C PRO A 10 46.39 -8.01 -15.51
N ARG A 11 47.49 -7.82 -16.21
CA ARG A 11 48.63 -7.00 -15.81
C ARG A 11 48.33 -5.51 -15.89
N ALA A 12 48.90 -4.77 -14.93
CA ALA A 12 48.87 -3.32 -14.83
C ALA A 12 49.83 -2.68 -15.86
N ILE A 13 49.42 -1.55 -16.44
CA ILE A 13 50.21 -0.69 -17.34
C ILE A 13 50.75 0.51 -16.53
N PRO A 14 52.03 0.87 -16.61
CA PRO A 14 52.62 1.99 -15.90
C PRO A 14 52.40 3.33 -16.65
N PRO A 15 52.46 4.49 -15.94
CA PRO A 15 52.30 5.81 -16.53
C PRO A 15 53.58 6.35 -17.17
N PRO A 16 53.50 7.26 -18.16
CA PRO A 16 54.69 7.86 -18.79
C PRO A 16 55.24 9.02 -17.99
N HIS A 17 56.57 9.10 -17.94
CA HIS A 17 57.39 10.20 -17.46
C HIS A 17 57.60 11.24 -18.59
N GLY A 18 57.80 12.52 -18.20
CA GLY A 18 58.39 13.46 -19.15
C GLY A 18 58.34 14.92 -18.71
N HIS A 19 59.37 15.36 -18.20
CA HIS A 19 60.09 16.63 -18.01
C HIS A 19 59.69 17.87 -18.84
N GLY A 20 59.87 19.06 -18.21
CA GLY A 20 60.07 20.32 -18.90
C GLY A 20 59.86 21.55 -18.00
N ARG A 21 60.94 22.03 -17.35
CA ARG A 21 61.02 23.39 -16.78
C ARG A 21 61.22 24.38 -17.91
N GLU A 22 60.63 25.56 -17.84
CA GLU A 22 61.34 26.81 -18.11
C GLU A 22 60.61 28.06 -17.60
N ARG A 23 61.37 29.14 -17.45
CA ARG A 23 61.28 30.30 -16.57
C ARG A 23 60.52 31.50 -17.11
N ALA A 24 59.93 32.22 -16.18
CA ALA A 24 59.90 33.66 -16.00
C ALA A 24 59.50 34.62 -17.16
N GLY A 25 58.46 35.40 -16.91
CA GLY A 25 58.17 36.65 -17.58
C GLY A 25 57.09 37.42 -16.81
N ALA A 26 57.53 38.49 -16.14
CA ALA A 26 56.71 39.46 -15.44
C ALA A 26 55.94 40.31 -16.48
N ALA A 27 54.62 40.50 -16.35
CA ALA A 27 53.96 41.64 -16.94
C ALA A 27 52.51 41.81 -16.38
N HIS A 28 52.24 42.99 -15.94
CA HIS A 28 51.01 43.75 -15.86
C HIS A 28 49.77 43.13 -15.18
N ALA A 29 49.48 43.65 -13.99
CA ALA A 29 48.18 43.54 -13.34
C ALA A 29 47.08 44.24 -14.13
N ALA A 30 46.35 43.49 -14.97
CA ALA A 30 45.04 43.88 -15.51
C ALA A 30 43.95 43.47 -14.51
N ARG A 31 43.23 44.50 -14.01
CA ARG A 31 42.03 44.28 -13.15
C ARG A 31 41.04 43.37 -13.87
N ARG A 32 40.81 42.18 -13.32
CA ARG A 32 39.71 41.30 -13.74
C ARG A 32 38.37 41.97 -13.45
N PRO A 33 37.42 41.99 -14.40
CA PRO A 33 36.08 42.44 -14.14
C PRO A 33 35.41 41.51 -13.11
N ARG A 34 34.67 42.12 -12.17
CA ARG A 34 33.85 41.38 -11.22
C ARG A 34 32.86 40.48 -12.02
N PRO A 35 32.67 39.21 -11.61
CA PRO A 35 31.64 38.39 -12.25
C PRO A 35 30.29 39.04 -12.05
N ALA A 36 29.51 39.15 -13.13
CA ALA A 36 28.13 39.61 -13.10
C ALA A 36 27.36 38.79 -12.11
N VAL A 37 26.65 39.45 -11.17
CA VAL A 37 25.70 38.82 -10.26
C VAL A 37 24.60 38.29 -11.16
N GLY A 38 24.53 36.97 -11.36
CA GLY A 38 23.44 36.32 -12.07
C GLY A 38 22.11 36.59 -11.37
N PRO A 39 20.98 36.46 -12.07
CA PRO A 39 19.68 36.67 -11.48
C PRO A 39 19.51 35.81 -10.22
N PRO A 40 18.80 36.31 -9.19
CA PRO A 40 18.57 35.55 -7.96
C PRO A 40 17.97 34.19 -8.32
N ARG A 41 18.59 33.11 -7.84
CA ARG A 41 18.04 31.75 -7.99
C ARG A 41 16.63 31.75 -7.41
N PRO A 42 15.64 31.18 -8.10
CA PRO A 42 14.29 31.06 -7.55
C PRO A 42 14.37 30.36 -6.19
N PRO A 43 13.48 30.70 -5.24
CA PRO A 43 13.47 30.08 -3.93
C PRO A 43 13.41 28.57 -4.11
N TYR A 44 14.31 27.86 -3.44
CA TYR A 44 14.48 26.40 -3.47
C TYR A 44 13.14 25.69 -3.52
N THR A 45 12.72 25.19 -4.67
CA THR A 45 11.77 24.10 -4.76
C THR A 45 12.52 22.88 -4.21
N ARG A 46 12.24 22.49 -2.96
CA ARG A 46 12.71 21.22 -2.40
C ARG A 46 12.33 20.13 -3.41
N SER A 47 13.31 19.41 -3.88
CA SER A 47 13.07 18.20 -4.66
C SER A 47 12.21 17.26 -3.82
N VAL A 48 11.31 16.53 -4.44
CA VAL A 48 10.48 15.53 -3.73
C VAL A 48 11.35 14.46 -3.06
N TYR A 49 12.57 14.25 -3.58
CA TYR A 49 13.60 13.37 -3.00
C TYR A 49 14.21 13.92 -1.70
N ASP A 50 13.97 15.20 -1.36
CA ASP A 50 14.45 15.81 -0.10
C ASP A 50 13.51 15.51 1.09
N LEU A 51 12.39 14.80 0.88
CA LEU A 51 11.54 14.37 1.97
C LEU A 51 12.16 13.19 2.72
N ALA A 52 12.45 13.39 4.00
CA ALA A 52 13.05 12.35 4.83
C ALA A 52 12.16 11.09 4.89
N PRO A 53 12.77 9.88 4.87
CA PRO A 53 12.04 8.64 5.09
C PRO A 53 11.28 8.64 6.41
N LEU A 54 10.06 8.11 6.40
CA LEU A 54 9.26 7.88 7.61
C LEU A 54 8.22 6.77 7.40
N ALA A 55 7.75 6.23 8.52
CA ALA A 55 6.52 5.45 8.56
C ALA A 55 5.65 5.89 9.75
N ARG A 56 4.33 5.74 9.60
CA ARG A 56 3.35 6.11 10.63
C ARG A 56 2.25 5.07 10.67
N PHE A 57 2.12 4.39 11.82
CA PHE A 57 1.09 3.36 12.05
C PHE A 57 0.77 3.27 13.54
N GLY A 58 -0.47 2.94 13.89
CA GLY A 58 -0.87 2.63 15.26
C GLY A 58 -0.58 3.75 16.28
N GLY A 59 -0.57 5.01 15.86
CA GLY A 59 -0.21 6.15 16.71
C GLY A 59 1.30 6.31 16.95
N LEU A 60 2.15 5.59 16.19
CA LEU A 60 3.61 5.69 16.22
C LEU A 60 4.11 6.42 14.97
N LEU A 61 5.16 7.24 15.14
CA LEU A 61 5.99 7.77 14.08
C LEU A 61 7.37 7.12 14.14
N ALA A 62 7.78 6.51 13.03
CA ALA A 62 9.10 5.93 12.86
C ALA A 62 9.93 6.78 11.89
N THR A 63 11.13 7.16 12.31
CA THR A 63 12.12 7.97 11.57
C THR A 63 13.50 7.34 11.69
N ASP A 64 14.51 7.93 11.05
CA ASP A 64 15.87 7.38 11.05
C ASP A 64 15.94 6.00 10.38
N LEU A 65 15.69 5.98 9.06
CA LEU A 65 15.75 4.76 8.25
C LEU A 65 17.12 4.10 8.36
N ARG A 66 17.17 2.84 8.77
CA ARG A 66 18.38 2.05 8.99
C ARG A 66 18.66 1.03 7.92
N ASP A 67 17.58 0.41 7.40
CA ASP A 67 17.69 -0.71 6.48
C ASP A 67 16.44 -0.82 5.60
N VAL A 68 16.60 -1.33 4.38
CA VAL A 68 15.49 -1.67 3.49
C VAL A 68 15.81 -2.98 2.78
N THR A 69 14.94 -3.97 2.93
CA THR A 69 15.11 -5.30 2.33
C THR A 69 13.79 -5.84 1.77
N SER A 70 13.88 -6.84 0.91
CA SER A 70 12.73 -7.64 0.46
C SER A 70 12.68 -9.02 1.12
N ASP A 71 13.59 -9.31 2.04
CA ASP A 71 13.66 -10.57 2.75
C ASP A 71 12.69 -10.57 3.93
N PRO A 72 11.65 -11.43 3.97
CA PRO A 72 10.72 -11.51 5.09
C PRO A 72 11.35 -12.01 6.39
N GLU A 73 12.50 -12.71 6.34
CA GLU A 73 13.23 -13.15 7.54
C GLU A 73 13.71 -11.97 8.39
N ALA A 74 13.88 -10.81 7.80
CA ALA A 74 14.22 -9.59 8.53
C ALA A 74 13.18 -9.22 9.60
N LEU A 75 11.90 -9.60 9.41
CA LEU A 75 10.82 -9.33 10.34
C LEU A 75 10.87 -10.18 11.63
N GLU A 76 11.73 -11.20 11.66
CA GLU A 76 12.02 -12.01 12.88
C GLU A 76 13.35 -11.61 13.53
N SER A 77 14.06 -10.60 13.01
CA SER A 77 15.38 -10.19 13.50
C SER A 77 15.29 -9.28 14.74
N SER A 78 15.29 -7.97 14.55
CA SER A 78 15.22 -6.97 15.61
C SER A 78 14.72 -5.62 15.10
N GLY A 79 14.17 -4.80 16.01
CA GLY A 79 13.75 -3.43 15.75
C GLY A 79 12.37 -3.30 15.13
N PHE A 80 12.02 -2.06 14.79
CA PHE A 80 10.73 -1.69 14.21
C PHE A 80 10.81 -1.60 12.69
N TRP A 81 9.91 -2.30 12.00
CA TRP A 81 9.84 -2.40 10.57
C TRP A 81 8.51 -1.87 10.03
N ALA A 82 8.56 -0.97 9.05
CA ALA A 82 7.41 -0.69 8.20
C ALA A 82 7.38 -1.71 7.05
N VAL A 83 6.20 -2.23 6.74
CA VAL A 83 6.03 -3.31 5.77
C VAL A 83 5.04 -2.89 4.68
N ALA A 84 5.44 -3.04 3.43
CA ALA A 84 4.56 -2.95 2.27
C ALA A 84 4.77 -4.17 1.38
N ALA A 85 3.73 -4.98 1.20
CA ALA A 85 3.68 -6.06 0.24
C ALA A 85 2.70 -5.69 -0.87
N ASP A 86 3.19 -5.51 -2.10
CA ASP A 86 2.33 -5.28 -3.27
C ASP A 86 1.56 -6.55 -3.61
N PHE A 87 0.36 -6.41 -4.19
CA PHE A 87 -0.48 -7.56 -4.58
C PHE A 87 0.27 -8.57 -5.45
N GLU A 88 1.19 -8.11 -6.29
CA GLU A 88 2.05 -8.93 -7.14
C GLU A 88 3.20 -9.63 -6.38
N GLY A 89 3.27 -9.49 -5.05
CA GLY A 89 4.22 -10.18 -4.18
C GLY A 89 5.56 -9.46 -3.98
N ARG A 90 5.71 -8.21 -4.45
CA ARG A 90 6.90 -7.42 -4.12
C ARG A 90 6.82 -6.96 -2.67
N LEU A 91 7.75 -7.42 -1.85
CA LEU A 91 7.86 -7.05 -0.44
C LEU A 91 8.89 -5.93 -0.24
N THR A 92 8.56 -4.98 0.61
CA THR A 92 9.48 -3.97 1.15
C THR A 92 9.35 -3.93 2.65
N CYS A 93 10.44 -4.24 3.36
CA CYS A 93 10.58 -4.13 4.81
C CYS A 93 11.59 -3.02 5.09
N ALA A 94 11.18 -1.96 5.79
CA ALA A 94 12.02 -0.81 6.10
C ALA A 94 12.18 -0.67 7.61
N ARG A 95 13.43 -0.80 8.12
CA ARG A 95 13.76 -0.71 9.54
C ARG A 95 14.07 0.72 9.95
N PHE A 96 13.49 1.15 11.06
CA PHE A 96 13.67 2.49 11.61
C PHE A 96 14.34 2.45 12.99
N GLY A 97 15.21 3.43 13.26
CA GLY A 97 15.97 3.54 14.51
C GLY A 97 15.31 4.41 15.57
N ASP A 98 14.44 5.33 15.20
CA ASP A 98 13.70 6.21 16.12
C ASP A 98 12.20 5.99 15.96
N VAL A 99 11.57 5.47 17.01
CA VAL A 99 10.13 5.19 17.04
C VAL A 99 9.52 5.83 18.28
N ARG A 100 8.54 6.69 18.07
CA ARG A 100 7.92 7.44 19.15
C ARG A 100 6.41 7.57 18.97
N PRO A 101 5.64 7.71 20.07
CA PRO A 101 4.23 8.08 19.98
C PRO A 101 4.07 9.41 19.23
N ASP A 102 3.20 9.41 18.26
CA ASP A 102 2.83 10.61 17.52
C ASP A 102 1.39 10.44 17.01
N PRO A 103 0.42 11.07 17.66
CA PRO A 103 -0.95 11.02 17.20
C PRO A 103 -1.04 11.59 15.78
N VAL A 104 -2.06 11.17 15.04
CA VAL A 104 -2.27 11.58 13.64
C VAL A 104 -1.96 13.06 13.45
N PRO A 105 -1.03 13.44 12.56
CA PRO A 105 -0.60 14.81 12.39
C PRO A 105 -1.76 15.68 11.92
N ALA A 106 -1.81 16.90 12.42
CA ALA A 106 -2.67 17.90 11.82
C ALA A 106 -2.20 18.15 10.37
N PRO A 107 -3.13 18.29 9.40
CA PRO A 107 -2.76 18.63 8.04
C PRO A 107 -1.95 19.93 8.02
N VAL A 108 -0.75 19.88 7.45
CA VAL A 108 0.10 21.06 7.27
C VAL A 108 -0.25 21.73 5.94
N PRO A 109 -0.77 22.96 5.92
CA PRO A 109 -1.10 23.66 4.69
C PRO A 109 0.07 23.68 3.71
N GLY A 110 -0.22 23.43 2.42
CA GLY A 110 0.77 23.48 1.34
C GLY A 110 1.67 22.26 1.20
N ARG A 111 1.59 21.28 2.08
CA ARG A 111 2.37 20.01 1.94
C ARG A 111 1.71 18.98 1.02
N TRP A 112 0.43 19.08 0.79
CA TRP A 112 -0.29 18.28 -0.19
C TRP A 112 -1.00 19.17 -1.20
N ARG A 113 -0.71 18.92 -2.47
CA ARG A 113 -1.46 19.45 -3.59
C ARG A 113 -1.80 18.27 -4.49
N GLY A 114 -3.04 17.86 -4.44
CA GLY A 114 -3.54 16.73 -5.22
C GLY A 114 -3.84 17.08 -6.67
N PRO A 115 -4.15 16.06 -7.49
CA PRO A 115 -4.60 16.23 -8.87
C PRO A 115 -5.96 16.91 -8.91
N ALA A 116 -6.30 17.56 -10.04
CA ALA A 116 -7.65 18.06 -10.25
C ALA A 116 -8.65 16.89 -10.38
N ALA A 117 -9.90 17.11 -9.98
CA ALA A 117 -10.93 16.06 -10.02
C ALA A 117 -11.16 15.46 -11.41
N GLY A 118 -10.97 16.26 -12.47
CA GLY A 118 -11.13 15.82 -13.86
C GLY A 118 -9.92 15.09 -14.46
N ASP A 119 -8.80 15.00 -13.73
CA ASP A 119 -7.56 14.39 -14.25
C ASP A 119 -7.49 12.87 -14.02
N TRP A 120 -8.45 12.31 -13.30
CA TRP A 120 -8.47 10.89 -12.99
C TRP A 120 -8.87 10.05 -14.21
N THR A 121 -8.05 9.06 -14.53
CA THR A 121 -8.29 8.05 -15.55
C THR A 121 -8.40 6.68 -14.91
N SER A 122 -9.08 5.74 -15.55
CA SER A 122 -9.29 4.38 -15.04
C SER A 122 -8.64 3.35 -15.95
N SER A 123 -8.03 2.30 -15.37
CA SER A 123 -7.45 1.18 -16.12
C SER A 123 -8.51 0.33 -16.84
N LEU A 124 -9.72 0.29 -16.33
CA LEU A 124 -10.89 -0.30 -16.98
C LEU A 124 -11.98 0.76 -17.01
N ASP A 125 -12.53 1.03 -18.18
CA ASP A 125 -13.74 1.83 -18.32
C ASP A 125 -14.99 1.01 -17.92
N ARG A 126 -16.16 1.63 -17.97
CA ARG A 126 -17.42 0.99 -17.59
C ARG A 126 -17.73 -0.25 -18.44
N GLU A 127 -17.48 -0.17 -19.75
CA GLU A 127 -17.75 -1.27 -20.67
C GLU A 127 -16.85 -2.47 -20.39
N ALA A 128 -15.54 -2.23 -20.27
CA ALA A 128 -14.55 -3.28 -19.94
C ALA A 128 -14.79 -3.89 -18.56
N TYR A 129 -15.11 -3.06 -17.55
CA TYR A 129 -15.41 -3.56 -16.20
C TYR A 129 -16.66 -4.43 -16.18
N THR A 130 -17.78 -3.97 -16.77
CA THR A 130 -19.02 -4.74 -16.81
C THR A 130 -18.89 -6.02 -17.65
N ALA A 131 -18.08 -6.00 -18.71
CA ALA A 131 -17.72 -7.21 -19.47
C ALA A 131 -16.92 -8.19 -18.58
N GLY A 132 -15.99 -7.69 -17.78
CA GLY A 132 -15.22 -8.46 -16.80
C GLY A 132 -16.15 -9.15 -15.76
N VAL A 133 -17.13 -8.41 -15.23
CA VAL A 133 -18.15 -8.98 -14.30
C VAL A 133 -18.89 -10.13 -14.97
N ARG A 134 -19.38 -9.95 -16.21
CA ARG A 134 -20.06 -11.03 -16.97
C ARG A 134 -19.14 -12.23 -17.18
N ARG A 135 -17.87 -12.00 -17.45
CA ARG A 135 -16.88 -13.07 -17.63
C ARG A 135 -16.63 -13.86 -16.34
N ILE A 136 -16.49 -13.18 -15.19
CA ILE A 136 -16.37 -13.86 -13.88
C ILE A 136 -17.63 -14.70 -13.59
N ARG A 137 -18.82 -14.18 -13.85
CA ARG A 137 -20.06 -14.96 -13.69
C ARG A 137 -20.10 -16.20 -14.58
N ALA A 138 -19.54 -16.13 -15.80
CA ALA A 138 -19.42 -17.31 -16.66
C ALA A 138 -18.44 -18.35 -16.05
N TYR A 139 -17.32 -17.93 -15.44
CA TYR A 139 -16.42 -18.83 -14.70
C TYR A 139 -17.09 -19.46 -13.48
N ILE A 140 -17.93 -18.70 -12.76
CA ILE A 140 -18.72 -19.22 -11.63
C ILE A 140 -19.72 -20.27 -12.13
N ALA A 141 -20.42 -20.01 -13.24
CA ALA A 141 -21.34 -20.97 -13.85
C ALA A 141 -20.65 -22.27 -14.32
N ALA A 142 -19.39 -22.16 -14.77
CA ALA A 142 -18.56 -23.31 -15.14
C ALA A 142 -17.98 -24.06 -13.92
N GLY A 143 -18.17 -23.57 -12.70
CA GLY A 143 -17.66 -24.19 -11.47
C GLY A 143 -16.16 -23.97 -11.22
N GLU A 144 -15.53 -23.01 -11.93
CA GLU A 144 -14.08 -22.72 -11.78
C GLU A 144 -13.76 -21.88 -10.55
N VAL A 145 -14.70 -21.05 -10.09
CA VAL A 145 -14.54 -20.15 -8.95
C VAL A 145 -15.90 -19.89 -8.30
N TYR A 146 -15.94 -19.68 -6.99
CA TYR A 146 -17.15 -19.25 -6.28
C TYR A 146 -17.30 -17.73 -6.29
N GLN A 147 -16.17 -17.04 -6.19
CA GLN A 147 -16.05 -15.59 -6.18
C GLN A 147 -14.67 -15.20 -6.70
N ALA A 148 -14.58 -14.09 -7.46
CA ALA A 148 -13.34 -13.40 -7.76
C ALA A 148 -13.53 -11.89 -7.64
N ASN A 149 -12.56 -11.19 -7.05
CA ASN A 149 -12.55 -9.73 -7.03
C ASN A 149 -12.14 -9.20 -8.39
N LEU A 150 -12.89 -8.23 -8.91
CA LEU A 150 -12.50 -7.45 -10.09
C LEU A 150 -12.19 -6.02 -9.66
N CYS A 151 -10.99 -5.57 -10.01
CA CYS A 151 -10.49 -4.28 -9.61
C CYS A 151 -10.08 -3.41 -10.80
N ARG A 152 -10.06 -2.11 -10.57
CA ARG A 152 -9.51 -1.12 -11.48
C ARG A 152 -8.65 -0.12 -10.73
N VAL A 153 -7.63 0.38 -11.39
CA VAL A 153 -6.70 1.37 -10.85
C VAL A 153 -7.02 2.73 -11.47
N LEU A 154 -7.31 3.68 -10.61
CA LEU A 154 -7.48 5.08 -10.96
C LEU A 154 -6.13 5.78 -10.87
N SER A 155 -5.81 6.62 -11.84
CA SER A 155 -4.52 7.29 -11.96
C SER A 155 -4.70 8.74 -12.34
N ALA A 156 -3.95 9.64 -11.71
CA ALA A 156 -3.94 11.06 -12.06
C ALA A 156 -2.54 11.65 -11.91
N PRO A 157 -2.09 12.52 -12.84
CA PRO A 157 -0.80 13.17 -12.75
C PRO A 157 -0.76 14.12 -11.54
N LEU A 158 0.33 14.07 -10.78
CA LEU A 158 0.54 15.01 -9.69
C LEU A 158 0.96 16.38 -10.23
N PRO A 159 0.41 17.49 -9.69
CA PRO A 159 0.89 18.83 -9.99
C PRO A 159 2.38 18.99 -9.63
N ALA A 160 3.08 19.89 -10.33
CA ALA A 160 4.43 20.26 -9.94
C ALA A 160 4.45 20.83 -8.52
N GLY A 161 5.37 20.37 -7.68
CA GLY A 161 5.55 20.83 -6.31
C GLY A 161 5.39 19.73 -5.26
N THR A 162 4.72 20.06 -4.16
CA THR A 162 4.69 19.22 -2.96
C THR A 162 3.64 18.12 -3.04
N ALA A 163 4.08 16.87 -3.15
CA ALA A 163 3.25 15.68 -3.00
C ALA A 163 3.81 14.84 -1.84
N ASP A 164 3.44 15.22 -0.61
CA ASP A 164 3.84 14.52 0.60
C ASP A 164 2.72 13.57 1.04
N VAL A 165 2.95 12.26 0.91
CA VAL A 165 1.95 11.22 1.28
C VAL A 165 1.59 11.26 2.77
N ASP A 166 2.48 11.75 3.66
CA ASP A 166 2.15 11.91 5.08
C ASP A 166 1.10 13.02 5.27
N ALA A 167 1.20 14.09 4.49
CA ALA A 167 0.17 15.12 4.48
C ALA A 167 -1.16 14.63 3.87
N LEU A 168 -1.11 13.75 2.86
CA LEU A 168 -2.32 13.10 2.35
C LEU A 168 -2.97 12.21 3.43
N THR A 169 -2.17 11.42 4.16
CA THR A 169 -2.69 10.60 5.27
C THR A 169 -3.40 11.46 6.32
N ALA A 170 -2.85 12.62 6.66
CA ALA A 170 -3.49 13.55 7.59
C ALA A 170 -4.84 14.08 7.07
N LEU A 171 -4.97 14.32 5.77
CA LEU A 171 -6.25 14.68 5.15
C LEU A 171 -7.24 13.51 5.16
N LEU A 172 -6.78 12.31 4.83
CA LEU A 172 -7.60 11.09 4.87
C LEU A 172 -8.11 10.81 6.30
N ALA A 173 -7.29 10.98 7.33
CA ALA A 173 -7.70 10.79 8.72
C ALA A 173 -8.87 11.70 9.12
N ARG A 174 -8.99 12.89 8.52
CA ARG A 174 -10.13 13.80 8.74
C ARG A 174 -11.33 13.46 7.86
N GLY A 175 -11.07 13.14 6.58
CA GLY A 175 -12.12 12.91 5.60
C GLY A 175 -12.67 11.48 5.58
N ASN A 176 -11.88 10.51 6.02
CA ASN A 176 -12.23 9.08 6.04
C ASN A 176 -11.44 8.37 7.16
N PRO A 177 -11.75 8.63 8.44
CA PRO A 177 -11.06 7.97 9.54
C PRO A 177 -11.17 6.44 9.44
N ALA A 178 -10.06 5.75 9.71
CA ALA A 178 -9.98 4.30 9.58
C ALA A 178 -9.03 3.72 10.65
N PRO A 179 -9.31 2.50 11.16
CA PRO A 179 -8.55 1.89 12.25
C PRO A 179 -7.10 1.57 11.88
N TYR A 180 -6.84 1.25 10.61
CA TYR A 180 -5.52 0.89 10.12
C TYR A 180 -4.97 1.94 9.17
N ALA A 181 -5.18 3.22 9.50
CA ALA A 181 -4.60 4.32 8.73
C ALA A 181 -3.08 4.40 8.95
N GLY A 182 -2.35 4.75 7.89
CA GLY A 182 -0.90 4.87 7.99
C GLY A 182 -0.23 5.46 6.77
N THR A 183 1.08 5.68 6.92
CA THR A 183 1.97 6.20 5.89
C THR A 183 3.23 5.37 5.79
N ILE A 184 3.71 5.11 4.58
CA ILE A 184 5.10 4.73 4.30
C ILE A 184 5.63 5.72 3.28
N ARG A 185 6.72 6.43 3.61
CA ARG A 185 7.38 7.39 2.74
C ARG A 185 8.86 7.05 2.62
N LEU A 186 9.21 6.37 1.54
CA LEU A 186 10.56 5.95 1.19
C LEU A 186 10.84 6.34 -0.27
N PRO A 187 10.97 7.65 -0.59
CA PRO A 187 11.02 8.13 -1.98
C PRO A 187 12.21 7.54 -2.75
N ALA A 188 13.36 7.34 -2.12
CA ALA A 188 14.54 6.71 -2.73
C ALA A 188 14.33 5.23 -3.09
N HIS A 189 13.31 4.58 -2.51
CA HIS A 189 12.97 3.16 -2.77
C HIS A 189 11.69 3.01 -3.58
N GLY A 190 11.08 4.12 -4.04
CA GLY A 190 9.85 4.11 -4.84
C GLY A 190 8.61 3.64 -4.06
N VAL A 191 8.61 3.75 -2.73
CA VAL A 191 7.48 3.38 -1.87
C VAL A 191 6.97 4.63 -1.17
N GLU A 192 5.85 5.14 -1.64
CA GLU A 192 5.17 6.30 -1.08
C GLU A 192 3.67 6.00 -1.02
N ILE A 193 3.20 5.63 0.17
CA ILE A 193 1.86 5.07 0.40
C ILE A 193 1.16 5.88 1.48
N ALA A 194 -0.11 6.22 1.24
CA ALA A 194 -1.06 6.76 2.22
C ALA A 194 -2.26 5.82 2.28
N THR A 195 -2.48 5.16 3.40
CA THR A 195 -3.59 4.22 3.58
C THR A 195 -4.59 4.69 4.63
N ALA A 196 -5.88 4.48 4.35
CA ALA A 196 -6.99 4.61 5.28
C ALA A 196 -7.77 3.29 5.32
N SER A 197 -7.05 2.18 5.48
CA SER A 197 -7.64 0.84 5.46
C SER A 197 -8.55 0.60 6.65
N PRO A 198 -9.75 0.05 6.43
CA PRO A 198 -10.62 -0.39 7.51
C PRO A 198 -10.36 -1.84 7.93
N GLU A 199 -9.59 -2.63 7.17
CA GLU A 199 -9.56 -4.08 7.26
C GLU A 199 -8.22 -4.63 7.74
N LEU A 200 -8.27 -5.44 8.78
CA LEU A 200 -7.12 -6.18 9.31
C LEU A 200 -6.80 -7.36 8.39
N TYR A 201 -5.58 -7.36 7.83
CA TYR A 201 -5.07 -8.53 7.12
C TYR A 201 -4.48 -9.54 8.13
N LEU A 202 -3.47 -9.13 8.88
CA LEU A 202 -2.83 -9.95 9.91
C LEU A 202 -2.46 -9.09 11.11
N ARG A 203 -2.72 -9.60 12.29
CA ARG A 203 -2.13 -9.14 13.56
C ARG A 203 -1.42 -10.31 14.21
N ARG A 204 -0.23 -10.06 14.75
CA ARG A 204 0.52 -11.03 15.53
C ARG A 204 0.84 -10.44 16.90
N ASP A 205 0.68 -11.26 17.93
CA ASP A 205 1.11 -10.99 19.30
C ASP A 205 1.73 -12.26 19.87
N GLY A 206 3.06 -12.32 19.92
CA GLY A 206 3.81 -13.53 20.27
C GLY A 206 3.56 -14.67 19.27
N ALA A 207 2.89 -15.73 19.73
CA ALA A 207 2.47 -16.85 18.90
C ALA A 207 1.04 -16.69 18.36
N THR A 208 0.23 -15.83 18.95
CA THR A 208 -1.17 -15.62 18.53
C THR A 208 -1.21 -14.80 17.26
N VAL A 209 -1.98 -15.25 16.28
CA VAL A 209 -2.25 -14.53 15.03
C VAL A 209 -3.73 -14.36 14.81
N GLU A 210 -4.12 -13.23 14.23
CA GLU A 210 -5.50 -12.89 13.91
C GLU A 210 -5.60 -12.31 12.50
N SER A 211 -6.74 -12.55 11.86
CA SER A 211 -7.18 -11.86 10.65
C SER A 211 -8.63 -11.42 10.82
N GLY A 212 -8.96 -10.22 10.29
CA GLY A 212 -10.26 -9.60 10.49
C GLY A 212 -10.96 -9.26 9.19
N PRO A 213 -11.42 -10.25 8.40
CA PRO A 213 -12.09 -9.97 7.13
C PRO A 213 -13.42 -9.23 7.34
N ILE A 214 -13.65 -8.24 6.45
CA ILE A 214 -14.87 -7.45 6.39
C ILE A 214 -15.64 -7.79 5.10
N LYS A 215 -16.94 -8.03 5.24
CA LYS A 215 -17.89 -8.11 4.11
C LYS A 215 -19.20 -7.49 4.55
N GLY A 216 -19.84 -6.76 3.65
CA GLY A 216 -21.04 -6.00 3.99
C GLY A 216 -20.71 -4.67 4.67
N THR A 217 -21.32 -3.63 4.15
CA THR A 217 -21.27 -2.27 4.70
C THR A 217 -22.64 -1.65 4.51
N GLY A 218 -23.22 -1.16 5.59
CA GLY A 218 -24.49 -0.47 5.59
C GLY A 218 -24.43 0.85 6.34
N ARG A 219 -25.47 1.64 6.28
CA ARG A 219 -25.65 2.81 7.18
C ARG A 219 -26.15 2.34 8.53
N THR A 220 -26.96 1.29 8.51
CA THR A 220 -27.56 0.65 9.69
C THR A 220 -27.39 -0.87 9.59
N PRO A 221 -27.58 -1.63 10.67
CA PRO A 221 -27.55 -3.10 10.63
C PRO A 221 -28.55 -3.72 9.65
N GLU A 222 -29.70 -3.06 9.43
CA GLU A 222 -30.77 -3.53 8.54
C GLU A 222 -30.38 -3.46 7.05
N ASP A 223 -29.37 -2.66 6.71
CA ASP A 223 -28.84 -2.57 5.33
C ASP A 223 -27.98 -3.78 4.96
N LEU A 224 -27.53 -4.57 5.96
CA LEU A 224 -26.71 -5.77 5.75
C LEU A 224 -27.60 -6.92 5.24
N LEU A 225 -27.25 -7.41 4.06
CA LEU A 225 -28.05 -8.40 3.35
C LEU A 225 -27.60 -9.84 3.68
N GLU A 226 -28.47 -10.81 3.46
CA GLU A 226 -28.13 -12.24 3.59
C GLU A 226 -26.92 -12.64 2.73
N LYS A 227 -26.79 -12.05 1.54
CA LYS A 227 -25.62 -12.26 0.68
C LYS A 227 -24.31 -11.83 1.36
N ASP A 228 -24.31 -10.73 2.13
CA ASP A 228 -23.14 -10.23 2.82
C ASP A 228 -22.68 -11.22 3.91
N HIS A 229 -23.62 -11.83 4.60
CA HIS A 229 -23.35 -12.90 5.57
C HIS A 229 -22.74 -14.13 4.88
N ALA A 230 -23.33 -14.58 3.75
CA ALA A 230 -22.83 -15.73 2.99
C ALA A 230 -21.42 -15.47 2.45
N GLU A 231 -21.13 -14.28 1.91
CA GLU A 231 -19.80 -13.88 1.46
C GLU A 231 -18.79 -13.83 2.62
N ASN A 232 -19.21 -13.29 3.78
CA ASN A 232 -18.34 -13.22 4.96
C ASN A 232 -17.95 -14.63 5.43
N VAL A 233 -18.91 -15.56 5.55
CA VAL A 233 -18.65 -16.96 5.93
C VAL A 233 -17.68 -17.63 4.96
N MET A 234 -17.85 -17.43 3.65
CA MET A 234 -16.96 -17.99 2.64
C MET A 234 -15.53 -17.46 2.78
N ILE A 235 -15.36 -16.16 3.04
CA ILE A 235 -14.03 -15.56 3.25
C ILE A 235 -13.41 -16.03 4.58
N VAL A 236 -14.20 -16.17 5.63
CA VAL A 236 -13.76 -16.75 6.90
C VAL A 236 -13.19 -18.16 6.69
N ASP A 237 -13.85 -18.98 5.90
CA ASP A 237 -13.36 -20.34 5.61
C ASP A 237 -12.06 -20.33 4.81
N LEU A 238 -11.91 -19.42 3.86
CA LEU A 238 -10.66 -19.20 3.13
C LEU A 238 -9.52 -18.77 4.07
N VAL A 239 -9.78 -17.81 4.98
CA VAL A 239 -8.78 -17.34 5.96
C VAL A 239 -8.42 -18.45 6.96
N ARG A 240 -9.40 -19.24 7.40
CA ARG A 240 -9.13 -20.42 8.25
C ARG A 240 -8.21 -21.42 7.56
N ASN A 241 -8.45 -21.71 6.28
CA ASN A 241 -7.59 -22.58 5.49
C ASN A 241 -6.17 -22.02 5.36
N ASP A 242 -6.03 -20.71 5.10
CA ASP A 242 -4.73 -20.06 4.98
C ASP A 242 -3.95 -20.10 6.31
N LEU A 243 -4.57 -19.71 7.42
CA LEU A 243 -3.94 -19.78 8.76
C LEU A 243 -3.66 -21.21 9.20
N GLY A 244 -4.52 -22.18 8.83
CA GLY A 244 -4.35 -23.59 9.15
C GLY A 244 -3.07 -24.22 8.59
N ARG A 245 -2.40 -23.55 7.64
CA ARG A 245 -1.14 -24.03 7.04
C ARG A 245 0.08 -23.73 7.91
N VAL A 246 -0.02 -22.74 8.82
CA VAL A 246 1.10 -22.25 9.67
C VAL A 246 0.76 -22.28 11.14
N CYS A 247 -0.49 -22.46 11.52
CA CYS A 247 -0.91 -22.57 12.91
C CYS A 247 -0.84 -24.01 13.41
N ALA A 248 -0.67 -24.17 14.69
CA ALA A 248 -0.73 -25.47 15.36
C ALA A 248 -2.06 -26.17 15.08
N THR A 249 -2.03 -27.45 14.82
CA THR A 249 -3.23 -28.25 14.49
C THR A 249 -4.30 -28.10 15.57
N GLY A 250 -5.51 -27.71 15.16
CA GLY A 250 -6.66 -27.52 16.05
C GLY A 250 -6.70 -26.16 16.77
N SER A 251 -5.71 -25.25 16.58
CA SER A 251 -5.68 -23.95 17.24
C SER A 251 -6.51 -22.88 16.49
N VAL A 252 -6.80 -23.09 15.19
CA VAL A 252 -7.54 -22.10 14.41
C VAL A 252 -9.01 -22.09 14.80
N THR A 253 -9.48 -20.94 15.27
CA THR A 253 -10.84 -20.68 15.76
C THR A 253 -11.45 -19.45 15.10
N VAL A 254 -12.77 -19.30 15.24
CA VAL A 254 -13.52 -18.11 14.79
C VAL A 254 -14.22 -17.50 16.00
N PRO A 255 -13.53 -16.73 16.85
CA PRO A 255 -14.13 -16.18 18.07
C PRO A 255 -15.27 -15.19 17.79
N ARG A 256 -15.29 -14.59 16.60
CA ARG A 256 -16.35 -13.69 16.17
C ARG A 256 -16.68 -13.99 14.69
N LEU A 257 -17.94 -14.33 14.42
CA LEU A 257 -18.45 -14.59 13.08
C LEU A 257 -19.56 -13.61 12.76
N CYS A 258 -19.43 -12.87 11.65
CA CYS A 258 -20.45 -11.95 11.15
C CYS A 258 -20.95 -10.94 12.21
N ALA A 259 -20.04 -10.39 13.02
CA ALA A 259 -20.40 -9.40 14.02
C ALA A 259 -20.60 -8.03 13.36
N VAL A 260 -21.66 -7.34 13.74
CA VAL A 260 -21.90 -5.96 13.29
C VAL A 260 -21.07 -5.02 14.12
N GLU A 261 -20.15 -4.29 13.48
CA GLU A 261 -19.30 -3.28 14.13
C GLU A 261 -19.70 -1.87 13.68
N PRO A 262 -20.07 -0.99 14.66
CA PRO A 262 -20.35 0.40 14.35
C PRO A 262 -19.08 1.18 14.05
N HIS A 263 -19.14 2.01 13.00
CA HIS A 263 -18.12 2.99 12.63
C HIS A 263 -18.78 4.36 12.43
N PRO A 264 -18.03 5.45 12.42
CA PRO A 264 -18.63 6.78 12.18
C PRO A 264 -19.42 6.85 10.88
N GLY A 265 -20.76 6.87 10.99
CA GLY A 265 -21.69 6.99 9.87
C GLY A 265 -21.98 5.72 9.07
N LEU A 266 -21.52 4.54 9.53
CA LEU A 266 -21.78 3.25 8.88
C LEU A 266 -21.59 2.08 9.86
N VAL A 267 -22.00 0.88 9.41
CA VAL A 267 -21.71 -0.40 10.09
C VAL A 267 -21.01 -1.35 9.13
N HIS A 268 -20.14 -2.18 9.68
CA HIS A 268 -19.47 -3.26 8.95
C HIS A 268 -19.84 -4.63 9.52
N LEU A 269 -19.89 -5.63 8.66
CA LEU A 269 -19.98 -7.03 9.04
C LEU A 269 -18.56 -7.61 9.12
N VAL A 270 -18.09 -7.83 10.35
CA VAL A 270 -16.69 -8.21 10.62
C VAL A 270 -16.66 -9.61 11.24
N SER A 271 -15.71 -10.42 10.78
CA SER A 271 -15.36 -11.68 11.45
C SER A 271 -13.92 -11.62 11.97
N THR A 272 -13.61 -12.47 12.94
CA THR A 272 -12.24 -12.65 13.43
C THR A 272 -11.88 -14.12 13.35
N VAL A 273 -10.77 -14.41 12.66
CA VAL A 273 -10.15 -15.74 12.64
C VAL A 273 -8.86 -15.66 13.42
N ARG A 274 -8.67 -16.54 14.39
CA ARG A 274 -7.52 -16.56 15.29
C ARG A 274 -6.87 -17.94 15.27
N GLY A 275 -5.53 -17.99 15.38
CA GLY A 275 -4.78 -19.23 15.54
C GLY A 275 -3.51 -19.00 16.37
N GLU A 276 -2.86 -20.09 16.78
CA GLU A 276 -1.54 -20.07 17.40
C GLU A 276 -0.52 -20.61 16.41
N LEU A 277 0.54 -19.85 16.14
CA LEU A 277 1.61 -20.27 15.24
C LEU A 277 2.23 -21.60 15.67
N GLY A 278 2.51 -22.44 14.71
CA GLY A 278 3.27 -23.66 14.92
C GLY A 278 4.73 -23.38 15.36
N PRO A 279 5.42 -24.36 15.93
CA PRO A 279 6.82 -24.23 16.31
C PRO A 279 7.69 -23.82 15.12
N GLY A 280 8.47 -22.74 15.29
CA GLY A 280 9.37 -22.22 14.26
C GLY A 280 8.70 -21.34 13.19
N GLU A 281 7.38 -21.16 13.24
CA GLU A 281 6.65 -20.28 12.34
C GLU A 281 6.72 -18.82 12.79
N GLY A 282 6.70 -17.92 11.80
CA GLY A 282 6.76 -16.49 11.98
C GLY A 282 6.18 -15.72 10.80
N TRP A 283 6.57 -14.46 10.64
CA TRP A 283 6.12 -13.62 9.54
C TRP A 283 6.40 -14.21 8.15
N PRO A 284 7.57 -14.84 7.88
CA PRO A 284 7.82 -15.47 6.59
C PRO A 284 6.80 -16.55 6.25
N GLY A 285 6.54 -17.47 7.19
CA GLY A 285 5.52 -18.52 7.03
C GLY A 285 4.12 -17.96 6.89
N LEU A 286 3.75 -16.94 7.73
CA LEU A 286 2.46 -16.25 7.64
C LEU A 286 2.23 -15.65 6.27
N LEU A 287 3.19 -14.87 5.75
CA LEU A 287 3.07 -14.24 4.44
C LEU A 287 3.00 -15.29 3.34
N ALA A 288 3.83 -16.31 3.36
CA ALA A 288 3.82 -17.39 2.36
C ALA A 288 2.49 -18.17 2.33
N ALA A 289 1.86 -18.37 3.50
CA ALA A 289 0.60 -19.11 3.59
C ALA A 289 -0.64 -18.30 3.22
N THR A 290 -0.65 -17.00 3.55
CA THR A 290 -1.88 -16.19 3.52
C THR A 290 -1.93 -15.17 2.39
N PHE A 291 -0.76 -14.75 1.85
CA PHE A 291 -0.69 -13.71 0.83
C PHE A 291 -1.05 -14.23 -0.58
N PRO A 292 -1.73 -13.42 -1.40
CA PRO A 292 -2.42 -12.17 -1.08
C PRO A 292 -3.67 -12.40 -0.21
N PRO A 293 -4.17 -11.37 0.51
CA PRO A 293 -5.33 -11.50 1.38
C PRO A 293 -6.54 -12.11 0.68
N GLY A 294 -7.18 -13.09 1.33
CA GLY A 294 -8.30 -13.83 0.76
C GLY A 294 -9.51 -12.96 0.43
N SER A 295 -9.79 -11.95 1.27
CA SER A 295 -10.95 -11.04 1.14
C SER A 295 -10.93 -10.19 -0.13
N VAL A 296 -9.75 -10.00 -0.74
CA VAL A 296 -9.53 -9.18 -1.96
C VAL A 296 -9.06 -10.00 -3.17
N THR A 297 -9.11 -11.33 -3.08
CA THR A 297 -8.81 -12.26 -4.17
C THR A 297 -10.04 -13.03 -4.61
N GLY A 298 -10.39 -14.09 -3.91
CA GLY A 298 -11.54 -14.94 -4.19
C GLY A 298 -11.29 -16.39 -3.82
N ALA A 299 -12.25 -17.24 -4.08
CA ALA A 299 -12.26 -18.64 -3.70
C ALA A 299 -12.66 -19.56 -4.87
N PRO A 300 -11.87 -20.61 -5.19
CA PRO A 300 -10.52 -20.93 -4.69
C PRO A 300 -9.48 -19.86 -5.09
N LYS A 301 -8.51 -19.56 -4.21
CA LYS A 301 -7.56 -18.47 -4.40
C LYS A 301 -6.75 -18.58 -5.71
N SER A 302 -6.27 -19.77 -6.05
CA SER A 302 -5.49 -20.00 -7.28
C SER A 302 -6.28 -19.71 -8.56
N SER A 303 -7.55 -20.15 -8.61
CA SER A 303 -8.44 -19.87 -9.74
C SER A 303 -8.75 -18.38 -9.83
N ALA A 304 -9.03 -17.73 -8.70
CA ALA A 304 -9.31 -16.31 -8.65
C ALA A 304 -8.10 -15.48 -9.13
N LEU A 305 -6.88 -15.80 -8.70
CA LEU A 305 -5.66 -15.11 -9.14
C LEU A 305 -5.42 -15.24 -10.65
N ARG A 306 -5.68 -16.41 -11.23
CA ARG A 306 -5.61 -16.60 -12.69
C ARG A 306 -6.62 -15.70 -13.42
N ILE A 307 -7.87 -15.68 -12.96
CA ILE A 307 -8.94 -14.86 -13.56
C ILE A 307 -8.65 -13.37 -13.42
N ILE A 308 -8.14 -12.93 -12.27
CA ILE A 308 -7.71 -11.54 -12.04
C ILE A 308 -6.63 -11.16 -13.05
N GLY A 309 -5.59 -12.00 -13.22
CA GLY A 309 -4.50 -11.75 -14.17
C GLY A 309 -4.95 -11.75 -15.64
N GLU A 310 -6.06 -12.43 -15.99
CA GLU A 310 -6.67 -12.41 -17.33
C GLU A 310 -7.44 -11.11 -17.60
N LEU A 311 -8.14 -10.58 -16.59
CA LEU A 311 -9.12 -9.51 -16.79
C LEU A 311 -8.61 -8.11 -16.46
N GLU A 312 -7.66 -7.97 -15.52
CA GLU A 312 -7.15 -6.68 -15.11
C GLU A 312 -5.99 -6.22 -15.99
N THR A 313 -6.07 -4.98 -16.48
CA THR A 313 -5.12 -4.43 -17.46
C THR A 313 -3.97 -3.64 -16.80
N ALA A 314 -4.03 -3.40 -15.50
CA ALA A 314 -3.01 -2.69 -14.75
C ALA A 314 -2.66 -3.45 -13.46
N PRO A 315 -1.39 -3.42 -13.02
CA PRO A 315 -1.00 -4.00 -11.74
C PRO A 315 -1.70 -3.25 -10.60
N ARG A 316 -2.09 -4.00 -9.57
CA ARG A 316 -2.73 -3.45 -8.37
C ARG A 316 -1.75 -2.69 -7.49
N GLY A 317 -0.47 -3.08 -7.47
CA GLY A 317 0.57 -2.52 -6.61
C GLY A 317 0.21 -2.69 -5.13
N PRO A 318 0.34 -1.63 -4.29
CA PRO A 318 -0.04 -1.69 -2.89
C PRO A 318 -1.54 -1.93 -2.64
N TYR A 319 -2.40 -1.64 -3.62
CA TYR A 319 -3.82 -1.94 -3.52
C TYR A 319 -4.06 -3.45 -3.46
N CYS A 320 -4.86 -3.90 -2.50
CA CYS A 320 -5.10 -5.32 -2.19
C CYS A 320 -3.85 -6.07 -1.69
N GLY A 321 -2.77 -5.38 -1.39
CA GLY A 321 -1.59 -5.92 -0.74
C GLY A 321 -1.69 -5.89 0.80
N GLY A 322 -0.53 -6.03 1.48
CA GLY A 322 -0.39 -5.95 2.93
C GLY A 322 0.43 -4.71 3.33
N ILE A 323 -0.09 -3.85 4.19
CA ILE A 323 0.57 -2.59 4.59
C ILE A 323 0.50 -2.43 6.09
N GLY A 324 1.63 -2.17 6.76
CA GLY A 324 1.63 -1.96 8.19
C GLY A 324 3.00 -1.95 8.81
N TRP A 325 3.12 -2.57 9.98
CA TRP A 325 4.34 -2.55 10.79
C TRP A 325 4.56 -3.86 11.55
N VAL A 326 5.82 -4.11 11.90
CA VAL A 326 6.26 -5.21 12.77
C VAL A 326 7.30 -4.67 13.75
N ASP A 327 7.11 -4.96 15.04
CA ASP A 327 8.11 -4.81 16.10
C ASP A 327 8.69 -6.20 16.38
N ALA A 328 9.85 -6.48 15.79
CA ALA A 328 10.48 -7.80 15.88
C ALA A 328 10.95 -8.10 17.30
N ASP A 329 11.38 -7.08 18.06
CA ASP A 329 11.85 -7.26 19.45
C ASP A 329 10.71 -7.72 20.38
N ARG A 330 9.48 -7.24 20.14
CA ARG A 330 8.28 -7.60 20.90
C ARG A 330 7.52 -8.78 20.30
N ARG A 331 7.89 -9.23 19.11
CA ARG A 331 7.13 -10.21 18.32
C ARG A 331 5.68 -9.79 18.10
N THR A 332 5.45 -8.52 17.86
CA THR A 332 4.13 -7.96 17.58
C THR A 332 4.12 -7.30 16.22
N GLY A 333 2.97 -7.20 15.59
CA GLY A 333 2.83 -6.47 14.34
C GLY A 333 1.41 -6.50 13.83
N GLU A 334 1.15 -5.58 12.91
CA GLU A 334 -0.16 -5.39 12.31
C GLU A 334 -0.02 -5.00 10.86
N LEU A 335 -0.62 -5.79 9.97
CA LEU A 335 -0.73 -5.52 8.55
C LEU A 335 -2.20 -5.36 8.18
N ALA A 336 -2.54 -4.26 7.54
CA ALA A 336 -3.84 -4.03 6.97
C ALA A 336 -3.92 -4.54 5.52
N VAL A 337 -5.11 -4.87 5.04
CA VAL A 337 -5.37 -5.03 3.62
C VAL A 337 -5.23 -3.67 2.94
N GLY A 338 -4.47 -3.57 1.86
CA GLY A 338 -4.20 -2.31 1.15
C GLY A 338 -5.40 -1.76 0.37
N ILE A 339 -6.56 -1.60 1.01
CA ILE A 339 -7.74 -0.94 0.42
C ILE A 339 -7.89 0.48 0.97
N ARG A 340 -8.62 1.33 0.27
CA ARG A 340 -8.70 2.78 0.57
C ARG A 340 -7.30 3.40 0.65
N THR A 341 -6.43 2.99 -0.28
CA THR A 341 -5.00 3.25 -0.28
C THR A 341 -4.59 3.99 -1.53
N PHE A 342 -3.82 5.05 -1.33
CA PHE A 342 -3.15 5.82 -2.38
C PHE A 342 -1.68 5.49 -2.40
N TRP A 343 -1.08 5.51 -3.59
CA TRP A 343 0.37 5.45 -3.73
C TRP A 343 0.85 6.33 -4.87
N ILE A 344 2.11 6.79 -4.77
CA ILE A 344 2.73 7.61 -5.81
C ILE A 344 3.67 6.72 -6.62
N ASP A 345 3.44 6.67 -7.93
CA ASP A 345 4.37 6.09 -8.91
C ASP A 345 5.22 7.22 -9.50
N ARG A 346 6.54 7.19 -9.20
CA ARG A 346 7.47 8.22 -9.67
C ARG A 346 8.29 7.81 -10.87
N ARG A 347 7.98 6.69 -11.49
CA ARG A 347 8.64 6.30 -12.75
C ARG A 347 8.34 7.28 -13.87
N GLU A 348 7.26 8.02 -13.78
CA GLU A 348 6.92 9.12 -14.65
C GLU A 348 7.45 10.46 -14.10
N HIS A 349 7.91 11.34 -14.99
CA HIS A 349 8.66 12.58 -14.67
C HIS A 349 8.01 13.51 -13.62
N ARG A 350 6.67 13.48 -13.48
CA ARG A 350 5.91 14.32 -12.53
C ARG A 350 5.35 13.52 -11.36
N GLY A 351 5.47 12.19 -11.40
CA GLY A 351 4.76 11.30 -10.49
C GLY A 351 3.27 11.21 -10.81
N VAL A 352 2.73 10.01 -10.59
CA VAL A 352 1.31 9.70 -10.78
C VAL A 352 0.75 9.24 -9.45
N LEU A 353 -0.31 9.88 -8.98
CA LEU A 353 -1.09 9.38 -7.85
C LEU A 353 -2.01 8.28 -8.34
N ARG A 354 -1.97 7.14 -7.67
CA ARG A 354 -2.80 5.99 -7.99
C ARG A 354 -3.70 5.62 -6.81
N PHE A 355 -4.85 5.06 -7.13
CA PHE A 355 -5.84 4.57 -6.18
C PHE A 355 -6.56 3.36 -6.76
N GLY A 356 -6.72 2.29 -5.99
CA GLY A 356 -7.44 1.10 -6.41
C GLY A 356 -8.87 1.07 -5.87
N THR A 357 -9.80 0.54 -6.68
CA THR A 357 -11.18 0.25 -6.30
C THR A 357 -11.66 -1.02 -6.98
N GLY A 358 -12.59 -1.73 -6.38
CA GLY A 358 -13.10 -2.98 -6.93
C GLY A 358 -14.21 -3.58 -6.08
N ALA A 359 -14.73 -4.71 -6.55
CA ALA A 359 -15.78 -5.46 -5.88
C ALA A 359 -15.56 -6.97 -5.99
N GLY A 360 -16.11 -7.72 -5.04
CA GLY A 360 -16.17 -9.18 -5.07
C GLY A 360 -17.33 -9.63 -5.94
N ILE A 361 -17.04 -10.29 -7.05
CA ILE A 361 -18.03 -10.73 -8.01
C ILE A 361 -18.47 -12.15 -7.67
N THR A 362 -19.78 -12.30 -7.43
CA THR A 362 -20.47 -13.56 -7.15
C THR A 362 -21.48 -13.90 -8.24
N TRP A 363 -22.15 -15.04 -8.13
CA TRP A 363 -23.23 -15.41 -9.04
C TRP A 363 -24.34 -14.37 -9.14
N GLY A 364 -24.70 -13.74 -7.99
CA GLY A 364 -25.76 -12.75 -7.90
C GLY A 364 -25.34 -11.32 -8.32
N SER A 365 -24.08 -11.09 -8.68
CA SER A 365 -23.59 -9.77 -9.06
C SER A 365 -24.24 -9.25 -10.33
N ASP A 366 -24.74 -8.01 -10.29
CA ASP A 366 -25.22 -7.27 -11.47
C ASP A 366 -24.08 -6.38 -11.98
N PRO A 367 -23.70 -6.46 -13.27
CA PRO A 367 -22.55 -5.75 -13.81
C PRO A 367 -22.58 -4.23 -13.61
N GLU A 368 -23.76 -3.62 -13.74
CA GLU A 368 -23.89 -2.16 -13.63
C GLU A 368 -23.82 -1.72 -12.17
N ARG A 369 -24.44 -2.47 -11.26
CA ARG A 369 -24.38 -2.19 -9.82
C ARG A 369 -22.98 -2.36 -9.27
N GLU A 370 -22.22 -3.39 -9.72
CA GLU A 370 -20.83 -3.57 -9.32
C GLU A 370 -19.94 -2.41 -9.80
N TRP A 371 -20.18 -1.87 -11.01
CA TRP A 371 -19.54 -0.66 -11.47
C TRP A 371 -19.86 0.54 -10.56
N GLU A 372 -21.14 0.78 -10.29
CA GLU A 372 -21.60 1.87 -9.44
C GLU A 372 -21.02 1.78 -8.01
N GLU A 373 -20.87 0.56 -7.48
CA GLU A 373 -20.23 0.32 -6.19
C GLU A 373 -18.76 0.75 -6.20
N THR A 374 -18.01 0.47 -7.28
CA THR A 374 -16.62 0.94 -7.39
C THR A 374 -16.50 2.45 -7.45
N GLU A 375 -17.43 3.13 -8.13
CA GLU A 375 -17.50 4.60 -8.17
C GLU A 375 -17.79 5.16 -6.76
N LEU A 376 -18.78 4.61 -6.08
CA LEU A 376 -19.15 5.04 -4.73
C LEU A 376 -18.01 4.88 -3.72
N LYS A 377 -17.29 3.74 -3.78
CA LYS A 377 -16.11 3.48 -2.93
C LYS A 377 -14.99 4.48 -3.15
N ALA A 378 -14.81 4.97 -4.39
CA ALA A 378 -13.74 5.89 -4.75
C ALA A 378 -14.09 7.36 -4.47
N ALA A 379 -15.34 7.77 -4.71
CA ALA A 379 -15.75 9.17 -4.81
C ALA A 379 -15.26 10.08 -3.66
N ARG A 380 -15.51 9.66 -2.40
CA ARG A 380 -15.12 10.46 -1.22
C ARG A 380 -13.60 10.56 -1.08
N LEU A 381 -12.90 9.47 -1.31
CA LEU A 381 -11.45 9.40 -1.14
C LEU A 381 -10.73 10.22 -2.22
N LEU A 382 -11.21 10.15 -3.47
CA LEU A 382 -10.69 10.99 -4.55
C LEU A 382 -10.95 12.48 -4.29
N ALA A 383 -12.13 12.83 -3.76
CA ALA A 383 -12.44 14.21 -3.39
C ALA A 383 -11.47 14.74 -2.30
N VAL A 384 -11.16 13.92 -1.28
CA VAL A 384 -10.16 14.26 -0.25
C VAL A 384 -8.78 14.44 -0.88
N ALA A 385 -8.35 13.50 -1.73
CA ALA A 385 -7.04 13.55 -2.37
C ALA A 385 -6.90 14.75 -3.32
N SER A 386 -7.98 15.17 -3.97
CA SER A 386 -8.04 16.35 -4.85
C SER A 386 -8.25 17.68 -4.12
N GLY A 387 -8.31 17.69 -2.78
CA GLY A 387 -8.48 18.89 -1.98
C GLY A 387 -9.88 19.51 -2.05
N LEU A 388 -10.88 18.76 -2.51
CA LEU A 388 -12.28 19.23 -2.63
C LEU A 388 -13.12 18.94 -1.38
N TYR A 389 -12.55 18.28 -0.37
CA TYR A 389 -13.24 17.91 0.85
C TYR A 389 -13.05 19.01 1.91
N GLU A 390 -14.06 19.85 2.10
CA GLU A 390 -14.18 20.67 3.31
C GLU A 390 -14.79 19.80 4.42
N ALA A 391 -14.07 19.63 5.53
CA ALA A 391 -14.63 19.00 6.72
C ALA A 391 -15.85 19.84 7.15
N SER A 392 -17.05 19.29 7.00
CA SER A 392 -18.30 19.89 7.47
C SER A 392 -18.23 20.02 9.00
N GLY A 393 -17.79 21.16 9.50
CA GLY A 393 -17.55 21.40 10.92
C GLY A 393 -17.28 22.87 11.26
N SER A 394 -18.10 23.79 10.74
CA SER A 394 -18.46 25.01 11.44
C SER A 394 -19.85 25.41 10.97
N GLY A 395 -20.85 25.10 11.81
CA GLY A 395 -22.18 25.64 11.64
C GLY A 395 -22.13 27.19 11.54
N ARG A 396 -22.35 27.72 10.34
CA ARG A 396 -22.94 29.02 10.15
C ARG A 396 -24.37 28.77 9.74
N THR A 397 -25.24 28.80 10.76
CA THR A 397 -26.65 29.09 10.59
C THR A 397 -26.71 30.48 9.95
N ILE A 398 -27.34 30.58 8.81
CA ILE A 398 -28.00 31.80 8.34
C ILE A 398 -29.50 31.52 8.32
#